data_f9f2d23bae3aa552824303fef1f1b507
#
_entry.id   f9f2d23bae3aa552824303fef1f1b507
#
_cell.length_a   1.000
_cell.length_b   1.000
_cell.length_c   1.000
_cell.angle_alpha   90.00
_cell.angle_beta   90.00
_cell.angle_gamma   90.00
#
_symmetry.space_group_name_H-M   'P 1'
#
loop_
_entity.id
_entity.type
_entity.pdbx_description
1 polymer ?
#
loop_
_entity_poly.entity_id
_entity_poly.type
_entity_poly.pdbx_seq_one_letter_code
_entity_poly.pdbx_strand_id
1 'polypeptide(L)'
;MEFKRCSGILMPISSLPGGYGIGSMGKPAHDFVDFLAKAGQTIWQILPVGPTGYADSPYQSCSAFAGNPYFIDLDLLAADGLLTKKDYAAINWGGDAAHVDYGTLYEKRFAVLRKAYANFLKKRPVPGYETPYPDDWYRFRFLSSDWLPDYCLYMAIKEANGMVDWQQWPRALRVREPEALAEFKAEHAGEIEFWAFLQYEFDRQWRALHAYAKEKGVAIMGDIPIYVAADSADAWAGRELFETDAEGKPRRVAGCPPDYFAADGQLW
;
A
#
# COMPACT_ATOMS: atom_id res chain seq x y z
N MET A 1 -29.65 -10.92 3.99
CA MET A 1 -29.15 -9.80 4.85
C MET A 1 -30.12 -8.65 4.62
N GLU A 2 -30.81 -8.21 5.66
CA GLU A 2 -31.78 -7.11 5.54
C GLU A 2 -31.03 -5.79 5.69
N PHE A 3 -30.98 -4.96 4.66
CA PHE A 3 -30.34 -3.65 4.72
C PHE A 3 -31.22 -2.69 5.54
N LYS A 4 -30.73 -2.32 6.72
CA LYS A 4 -31.36 -1.23 7.51
C LYS A 4 -30.93 0.11 6.91
N ARG A 5 -31.86 1.08 6.94
CA ARG A 5 -31.51 2.47 6.56
C ARG A 5 -30.41 2.97 7.49
N CYS A 6 -29.31 3.44 6.90
CA CYS A 6 -28.14 3.95 7.61
C CYS A 6 -27.61 5.19 6.90
N SER A 7 -26.68 5.88 7.55
CA SER A 7 -25.96 7.02 6.96
C SER A 7 -24.48 6.89 7.28
N GLY A 8 -23.66 7.54 6.47
CA GLY A 8 -22.22 7.53 6.61
C GLY A 8 -21.56 8.74 5.98
N ILE A 9 -20.26 8.83 6.14
CA ILE A 9 -19.43 9.89 5.57
C ILE A 9 -18.33 9.26 4.71
N LEU A 10 -18.13 9.81 3.50
CA LEU A 10 -16.98 9.51 2.68
C LEU A 10 -15.82 10.42 3.14
N MET A 11 -14.74 9.79 3.61
CA MET A 11 -13.52 10.47 4.01
C MET A 11 -12.32 9.57 3.68
N PRO A 12 -11.50 9.91 2.68
CA PRO A 12 -10.28 9.15 2.38
C PRO A 12 -9.33 9.16 3.58
N ILE A 13 -8.64 8.06 3.84
CA ILE A 13 -7.63 8.01 4.91
C ILE A 13 -6.56 9.08 4.68
N SER A 14 -6.14 9.28 3.42
CA SER A 14 -5.18 10.32 3.05
C SER A 14 -5.59 11.73 3.45
N SER A 15 -6.90 11.99 3.55
CA SER A 15 -7.46 13.33 3.87
C SER A 15 -7.67 13.55 5.37
N LEU A 16 -7.41 12.56 6.21
CA LEU A 16 -7.43 12.75 7.66
C LEU A 16 -6.31 13.71 8.09
N PRO A 17 -6.54 14.54 9.13
CA PRO A 17 -5.51 15.44 9.62
C PRO A 17 -4.32 14.65 10.16
N GLY A 18 -3.20 14.65 9.42
CA GLY A 18 -1.98 13.91 9.75
C GLY A 18 -0.84 14.86 10.08
N GLY A 19 -0.06 14.54 11.11
CA GLY A 19 1.14 15.33 11.47
C GLY A 19 2.34 15.10 10.56
N TYR A 20 2.25 14.16 9.60
CA TYR A 20 3.38 13.66 8.83
C TYR A 20 3.10 13.61 7.32
N GLY A 21 2.49 14.68 6.81
CA GLY A 21 2.30 14.94 5.38
C GLY A 21 1.10 14.27 4.73
N ILE A 22 0.49 13.29 5.37
CA ILE A 22 -0.70 12.57 4.89
C ILE A 22 -1.45 11.96 6.06
N GLY A 23 -2.75 11.73 5.90
CA GLY A 23 -3.53 10.95 6.85
C GLY A 23 -3.04 9.50 6.96
N SER A 24 -3.16 8.91 8.14
CA SER A 24 -2.67 7.57 8.47
C SER A 24 -3.65 6.81 9.35
N MET A 25 -3.38 5.52 9.56
CA MET A 25 -4.21 4.62 10.37
C MET A 25 -4.03 4.79 11.89
N GLY A 26 -3.34 5.86 12.32
CA GLY A 26 -3.07 6.17 13.72
C GLY A 26 -4.21 6.90 14.43
N LYS A 27 -3.84 7.72 15.41
CA LYS A 27 -4.79 8.46 16.26
C LYS A 27 -5.85 9.26 15.48
N PRO A 28 -5.52 9.99 14.38
CA PRO A 28 -6.54 10.74 13.63
C PRO A 28 -7.64 9.85 13.04
N ALA A 29 -7.32 8.64 12.61
CA ALA A 29 -8.31 7.70 12.10
C ALA A 29 -9.23 7.19 13.24
N HIS A 30 -8.67 6.91 14.41
CA HIS A 30 -9.44 6.50 15.58
C HIS A 30 -10.34 7.65 16.08
N ASP A 31 -9.83 8.88 16.13
CA ASP A 31 -10.61 10.07 16.49
C ASP A 31 -11.77 10.30 15.50
N PHE A 32 -11.55 10.02 14.21
CA PHE A 32 -12.61 10.13 13.21
C PHE A 32 -13.69 9.06 13.39
N VAL A 33 -13.32 7.82 13.74
CA VAL A 33 -14.28 6.78 14.12
C VAL A 33 -15.11 7.21 15.33
N ASP A 34 -14.48 7.77 16.37
CA ASP A 34 -15.17 8.28 17.55
C ASP A 34 -16.13 9.44 17.20
N PHE A 35 -15.71 10.31 16.29
CA PHE A 35 -16.56 11.39 15.78
C PHE A 35 -17.80 10.83 15.06
N LEU A 36 -17.63 9.86 14.17
CA LEU A 36 -18.73 9.22 13.47
C LEU A 36 -19.73 8.56 14.42
N ALA A 37 -19.22 7.79 15.38
CA ALA A 37 -20.06 7.14 16.38
C ALA A 37 -20.87 8.15 17.22
N LYS A 38 -20.23 9.25 17.68
CA LYS A 38 -20.88 10.34 18.41
C LYS A 38 -21.92 11.08 17.57
N ALA A 39 -21.67 11.21 16.26
CA ALA A 39 -22.59 11.85 15.32
C ALA A 39 -23.72 10.91 14.85
N GLY A 40 -23.79 9.67 15.36
CA GLY A 40 -24.79 8.69 14.96
C GLY A 40 -24.60 8.12 13.54
N GLN A 41 -23.41 8.32 12.95
CA GLN A 41 -23.06 7.72 11.66
C GLN A 41 -22.59 6.28 11.85
N THR A 42 -23.00 5.39 10.96
CA THR A 42 -22.69 3.95 11.06
C THR A 42 -21.81 3.44 9.93
N ILE A 43 -21.48 4.29 8.96
CA ILE A 43 -20.62 3.95 7.83
C ILE A 43 -19.52 5.00 7.67
N TRP A 44 -18.31 4.54 7.56
CA TRP A 44 -17.17 5.30 7.05
C TRP A 44 -16.82 4.77 5.66
N GLN A 45 -17.11 5.53 4.60
CA GLN A 45 -16.70 5.19 3.26
C GLN A 45 -15.30 5.76 3.00
N ILE A 46 -14.42 4.92 2.47
CA ILE A 46 -13.04 5.29 2.11
C ILE A 46 -12.83 5.13 0.61
N LEU A 47 -11.76 5.72 0.09
CA LEU A 47 -11.24 5.43 -1.25
C LEU A 47 -10.34 4.18 -1.21
N PRO A 48 -9.94 3.63 -2.39
CA PRO A 48 -9.01 2.51 -2.43
C PRO A 48 -7.75 2.78 -1.61
N VAL A 49 -7.31 1.78 -0.86
CA VAL A 49 -6.16 1.88 0.06
C VAL A 49 -4.88 1.29 -0.50
N GLY A 50 -4.86 0.97 -1.79
CA GLY A 50 -3.68 0.44 -2.48
C GLY A 50 -2.56 1.47 -2.65
N PRO A 51 -1.32 1.00 -2.93
CA PRO A 51 -0.20 1.89 -3.21
C PRO A 51 -0.50 2.77 -4.41
N THR A 52 -0.19 4.06 -4.32
CA THR A 52 -0.32 5.00 -5.43
C THR A 52 0.96 5.01 -6.27
N GLY A 53 0.79 5.11 -7.59
CA GLY A 53 1.89 5.32 -8.53
C GLY A 53 2.11 6.80 -8.86
N TYR A 54 2.76 7.07 -10.00
CA TYR A 54 2.85 8.42 -10.57
C TYR A 54 1.44 8.95 -10.84
N ALA A 55 1.21 10.23 -10.54
CA ALA A 55 -0.10 10.90 -10.53
C ALA A 55 -0.99 10.63 -9.32
N ASP A 56 -0.52 9.88 -8.31
CA ASP A 56 -1.10 9.79 -6.96
C ASP A 56 -2.57 9.34 -6.89
N SER A 57 -3.09 8.77 -7.99
CA SER A 57 -4.46 8.28 -8.06
C SER A 57 -4.61 6.96 -7.28
N PRO A 58 -5.55 6.87 -6.33
CA PRO A 58 -5.82 5.62 -5.62
C PRO A 58 -6.41 4.54 -6.54
N TYR A 59 -6.87 4.90 -7.74
CA TYR A 59 -7.43 3.98 -8.73
C TYR A 59 -6.39 3.41 -9.70
N GLN A 60 -5.16 3.95 -9.70
CA GLN A 60 -4.03 3.43 -10.48
C GLN A 60 -2.97 2.85 -9.53
N SER A 61 -3.32 1.75 -8.89
CA SER A 61 -2.45 1.08 -7.94
C SER A 61 -1.52 0.08 -8.63
N CYS A 62 -0.28 0.00 -8.16
CA CYS A 62 0.66 -1.03 -8.60
C CYS A 62 0.35 -2.43 -8.03
N SER A 63 -0.70 -2.59 -7.26
CA SER A 63 -1.26 -3.89 -6.84
C SER A 63 -2.73 -3.74 -6.43
N ALA A 64 -3.53 -4.76 -6.75
CA ALA A 64 -4.93 -4.87 -6.31
C ALA A 64 -5.05 -5.33 -4.84
N PHE A 65 -3.99 -5.88 -4.25
CA PHE A 65 -4.00 -6.51 -2.92
C PHE A 65 -3.20 -5.74 -1.88
N ALA A 66 -2.12 -5.09 -2.30
CA ALA A 66 -1.20 -4.41 -1.39
C ALA A 66 -1.82 -3.14 -0.79
N GLY A 67 -1.47 -2.86 0.46
CA GLY A 67 -1.80 -1.60 1.12
C GLY A 67 -0.77 -0.51 0.89
N ASN A 68 -1.22 0.76 0.91
CA ASN A 68 -0.38 1.92 0.71
C ASN A 68 0.55 2.16 1.90
N PRO A 69 1.88 2.08 1.75
CA PRO A 69 2.82 2.32 2.82
C PRO A 69 2.73 3.73 3.44
N TYR A 70 2.18 4.71 2.72
CA TYR A 70 1.99 6.06 3.25
C TYR A 70 0.98 6.11 4.40
N PHE A 71 0.04 5.16 4.47
CA PHE A 71 -0.96 5.10 5.55
C PHE A 71 -0.45 4.43 6.83
N ILE A 72 0.76 3.84 6.81
CA ILE A 72 1.40 3.32 8.02
C ILE A 72 1.69 4.50 8.96
N ASP A 73 1.14 4.47 10.15
CA ASP A 73 1.32 5.53 11.14
C ASP A 73 2.68 5.42 11.84
N LEU A 74 3.41 6.54 11.87
CA LEU A 74 4.76 6.57 12.44
C LEU A 74 4.75 6.57 13.96
N ASP A 75 3.71 7.08 14.59
CA ASP A 75 3.56 7.08 16.04
C ASP A 75 3.27 5.67 16.55
N LEU A 76 2.52 4.86 15.79
CA LEU A 76 2.32 3.45 16.10
C LEU A 76 3.63 2.67 15.97
N LEU A 77 4.44 2.92 14.93
CA LEU A 77 5.78 2.32 14.83
C LEU A 77 6.69 2.75 15.98
N ALA A 78 6.54 3.98 16.48
CA ALA A 78 7.30 4.44 17.64
C ALA A 78 6.82 3.79 18.94
N ALA A 79 5.51 3.60 19.12
CA ALA A 79 4.93 2.88 20.25
C ALA A 79 5.44 1.42 20.30
N ASP A 80 5.61 0.80 19.14
CA ASP A 80 6.20 -0.54 19.01
C ASP A 80 7.73 -0.53 19.19
N GLY A 81 8.36 0.64 19.40
CA GLY A 81 9.79 0.82 19.55
C GLY A 81 10.59 0.52 18.28
N LEU A 82 9.96 0.63 17.09
CA LEU A 82 10.63 0.55 15.80
C LEU A 82 11.18 1.90 15.36
N LEU A 83 10.63 3.00 15.90
CA LEU A 83 11.08 4.38 15.70
C LEU A 83 11.17 5.11 17.04
N THR A 84 11.77 6.28 17.01
CA THR A 84 11.66 7.30 18.05
C THR A 84 11.13 8.60 17.45
N LYS A 85 10.51 9.47 18.26
CA LYS A 85 10.04 10.79 17.78
C LYS A 85 11.12 11.60 17.05
N LYS A 86 12.38 11.44 17.43
CA LYS A 86 13.53 12.13 16.78
C LYS A 86 13.72 11.71 15.33
N ASP A 87 13.21 10.55 14.93
CA ASP A 87 13.43 9.99 13.61
C ASP A 87 12.53 10.63 12.54
N TYR A 88 11.42 11.26 12.93
CA TYR A 88 10.42 11.76 12.00
C TYR A 88 9.76 13.08 12.37
N ALA A 89 9.75 13.50 13.65
CA ALA A 89 8.98 14.67 14.07
C ALA A 89 9.54 16.01 13.54
N ALA A 90 10.86 16.08 13.30
CA ALA A 90 11.51 17.28 12.79
C ALA A 90 11.57 17.35 11.26
N ILE A 91 11.10 16.32 10.56
CA ILE A 91 11.07 16.30 9.10
C ILE A 91 9.99 17.28 8.60
N ASN A 92 10.35 18.14 7.65
CA ASN A 92 9.36 18.92 6.91
C ASN A 92 8.65 17.99 5.91
N TRP A 93 7.39 17.69 6.16
CA TRP A 93 6.55 16.78 5.37
C TRP A 93 5.73 17.48 4.29
N GLY A 94 5.98 18.73 4.01
CA GLY A 94 5.24 19.59 3.09
C GLY A 94 4.79 20.87 3.78
N GLY A 95 4.56 21.92 2.99
CA GLY A 95 4.27 23.26 3.50
C GLY A 95 2.80 23.58 3.73
N ASP A 96 1.89 22.77 3.22
CA ASP A 96 0.44 23.01 3.29
C ASP A 96 -0.29 21.82 3.94
N ALA A 97 -0.92 22.09 5.06
CA ALA A 97 -1.70 21.08 5.79
C ALA A 97 -3.00 20.65 5.06
N ALA A 98 -3.45 21.41 4.06
CA ALA A 98 -4.64 21.11 3.27
C ALA A 98 -4.34 20.26 2.02
N HIS A 99 -3.08 20.08 1.66
CA HIS A 99 -2.66 19.35 0.47
C HIS A 99 -1.55 18.35 0.80
N VAL A 100 -1.68 17.14 0.25
CA VAL A 100 -0.63 16.13 0.36
C VAL A 100 0.46 16.42 -0.66
N ASP A 101 1.70 16.58 -0.20
CA ASP A 101 2.88 16.69 -1.05
C ASP A 101 3.47 15.29 -1.27
N TYR A 102 2.99 14.58 -2.28
CA TYR A 102 3.43 13.22 -2.59
C TYR A 102 4.91 13.15 -2.99
N GLY A 103 5.47 14.19 -3.62
CA GLY A 103 6.90 14.26 -3.92
C GLY A 103 7.74 14.23 -2.65
N THR A 104 7.39 15.06 -1.67
CA THR A 104 8.03 15.04 -0.34
C THR A 104 7.84 13.70 0.38
N LEU A 105 6.67 13.08 0.29
CA LEU A 105 6.43 11.77 0.87
C LEU A 105 7.30 10.70 0.22
N TYR A 106 7.38 10.68 -1.10
CA TYR A 106 8.21 9.73 -1.85
C TYR A 106 9.68 9.80 -1.41
N GLU A 107 10.24 11.02 -1.31
CA GLU A 107 11.63 11.20 -0.92
C GLU A 107 11.91 10.83 0.56
N LYS A 108 11.00 11.18 1.48
CA LYS A 108 11.29 11.17 2.92
C LYS A 108 10.66 9.99 3.66
N ARG A 109 9.45 9.56 3.25
CA ARG A 109 8.69 8.55 4.00
C ARG A 109 9.39 7.20 4.01
N PHE A 110 9.89 6.76 2.86
CA PHE A 110 10.59 5.48 2.76
C PHE A 110 11.90 5.46 3.55
N ALA A 111 12.62 6.58 3.66
CA ALA A 111 13.81 6.65 4.51
C ALA A 111 13.50 6.37 5.99
N VAL A 112 12.38 6.90 6.51
CA VAL A 112 11.91 6.64 7.87
C VAL A 112 11.44 5.20 8.03
N LEU A 113 10.69 4.66 7.05
CA LEU A 113 10.22 3.27 7.06
C LEU A 113 11.38 2.26 6.97
N ARG A 114 12.44 2.56 6.21
CA ARG A 114 13.67 1.76 6.18
C ARG A 114 14.37 1.74 7.54
N LYS A 115 14.35 2.85 8.28
CA LYS A 115 14.86 2.88 9.66
C LYS A 115 14.02 2.00 10.60
N ALA A 116 12.69 2.03 10.47
CA ALA A 116 11.81 1.14 11.22
C ALA A 116 12.12 -0.33 10.91
N TYR A 117 12.29 -0.67 9.63
CA TYR A 117 12.66 -2.02 9.20
C TYR A 117 14.01 -2.46 9.78
N ALA A 118 15.03 -1.61 9.71
CA ALA A 118 16.33 -1.92 10.30
C ALA A 118 16.25 -2.20 11.82
N ASN A 119 15.36 -1.50 12.54
CA ASN A 119 15.12 -1.75 13.95
C ASN A 119 14.26 -3.01 14.18
N PHE A 120 13.33 -3.31 13.30
CA PHE A 120 12.59 -4.56 13.30
C PHE A 120 13.52 -5.77 13.18
N LEU A 121 14.49 -5.72 12.26
CA LEU A 121 15.51 -6.76 12.11
C LEU A 121 16.36 -6.97 13.38
N LYS A 122 16.67 -5.90 14.10
CA LYS A 122 17.44 -5.98 15.37
C LYS A 122 16.66 -6.63 16.52
N LYS A 123 15.32 -6.60 16.46
CA LYS A 123 14.45 -7.23 17.45
C LYS A 123 14.26 -8.72 17.22
N ARG A 124 14.87 -9.29 16.16
CA ARG A 124 14.86 -10.73 15.93
C ARG A 124 15.48 -11.45 17.13
N PRO A 125 14.87 -12.56 17.61
CA PRO A 125 15.50 -13.37 18.63
C PRO A 125 16.91 -13.81 18.22
N VAL A 126 17.77 -13.94 19.24
CA VAL A 126 19.16 -14.39 19.11
C VAL A 126 19.21 -15.80 18.45
N PRO A 127 20.29 -16.13 17.68
CA PRO A 127 20.47 -17.44 17.10
C PRO A 127 20.28 -18.56 18.13
N GLY A 128 19.40 -19.52 17.82
CA GLY A 128 19.03 -20.63 18.73
C GLY A 128 17.54 -20.66 19.12
N TYR A 129 16.78 -19.63 18.80
CA TYR A 129 15.32 -19.65 18.88
C TYR A 129 14.73 -20.04 17.52
N GLU A 130 13.73 -20.93 17.54
CA GLU A 130 13.17 -21.56 16.33
C GLU A 130 12.44 -20.56 15.39
N THR A 131 12.08 -19.35 15.85
CA THR A 131 11.38 -18.36 15.04
C THR A 131 11.99 -16.97 15.19
N PRO A 132 12.64 -16.41 14.12
CA PRO A 132 13.26 -15.08 14.17
C PRO A 132 12.28 -13.91 14.10
N TYR A 133 11.00 -14.13 13.92
CA TYR A 133 9.95 -13.12 13.81
C TYR A 133 8.78 -13.41 14.74
N PRO A 134 7.93 -12.42 15.06
CA PRO A 134 6.67 -12.63 15.76
C PRO A 134 5.76 -13.64 15.04
N ASP A 135 4.96 -14.40 15.77
CA ASP A 135 4.04 -15.41 15.19
C ASP A 135 3.06 -14.80 14.17
N ASP A 136 2.63 -13.56 14.39
CA ASP A 136 1.74 -12.85 13.50
C ASP A 136 2.40 -12.45 12.16
N TRP A 137 3.73 -12.28 12.10
CA TRP A 137 4.48 -12.15 10.84
C TRP A 137 4.35 -13.39 9.97
N TYR A 138 4.55 -14.57 10.53
CA TYR A 138 4.42 -15.83 9.78
C TYR A 138 2.99 -16.08 9.34
N ARG A 139 2.04 -15.78 10.22
CA ARG A 139 0.61 -15.87 9.91
C ARG A 139 0.23 -14.92 8.77
N PHE A 140 0.68 -13.68 8.81
CA PHE A 140 0.46 -12.71 7.72
C PHE A 140 1.00 -13.22 6.40
N ARG A 141 2.26 -13.68 6.36
CA ARG A 141 2.88 -14.20 5.13
C ARG A 141 2.18 -15.44 4.58
N PHE A 142 1.72 -16.31 5.47
CA PHE A 142 0.95 -17.49 5.07
C PHE A 142 -0.41 -17.10 4.46
N LEU A 143 -1.15 -16.21 5.11
CA LEU A 143 -2.46 -15.74 4.64
C LEU A 143 -2.39 -14.88 3.37
N SER A 144 -1.23 -14.33 3.05
CA SER A 144 -0.98 -13.49 1.88
C SER A 144 -0.08 -14.16 0.84
N SER A 145 0.08 -15.48 0.93
CA SER A 145 1.02 -16.24 0.10
C SER A 145 0.68 -16.27 -1.40
N ASP A 146 -0.53 -15.94 -1.75
CA ASP A 146 -1.05 -15.91 -3.12
C ASP A 146 -0.68 -14.63 -3.89
N TRP A 147 -0.36 -13.53 -3.22
CA TRP A 147 -0.05 -12.25 -3.86
C TRP A 147 1.25 -11.59 -3.35
N LEU A 148 1.53 -11.70 -2.04
CA LEU A 148 2.63 -10.97 -1.39
C LEU A 148 4.02 -11.26 -1.98
N PRO A 149 4.40 -12.52 -2.31
CA PRO A 149 5.71 -12.81 -2.87
C PRO A 149 5.95 -12.12 -4.21
N ASP A 150 4.94 -12.12 -5.10
CA ASP A 150 5.04 -11.47 -6.40
C ASP A 150 5.03 -9.95 -6.29
N TYR A 151 4.22 -9.38 -5.40
CA TYR A 151 4.24 -7.94 -5.12
C TYR A 151 5.61 -7.48 -4.59
N CYS A 152 6.17 -8.16 -3.60
CA CYS A 152 7.46 -7.77 -3.02
C CYS A 152 8.59 -7.88 -4.05
N LEU A 153 8.58 -8.92 -4.86
CA LEU A 153 9.54 -9.10 -5.94
C LEU A 153 9.39 -8.00 -7.00
N TYR A 154 8.15 -7.72 -7.43
CA TYR A 154 7.83 -6.65 -8.38
C TYR A 154 8.37 -5.30 -7.88
N MET A 155 8.10 -4.93 -6.65
CA MET A 155 8.55 -3.66 -6.09
C MET A 155 10.06 -3.56 -5.97
N ALA A 156 10.73 -4.65 -5.58
CA ALA A 156 12.19 -4.68 -5.52
C ALA A 156 12.82 -4.55 -6.92
N ILE A 157 12.27 -5.22 -7.94
CA ILE A 157 12.73 -5.07 -9.33
C ILE A 157 12.46 -3.65 -9.82
N LYS A 158 11.27 -3.10 -9.55
CA LYS A 158 10.88 -1.75 -9.95
C LYS A 158 11.84 -0.70 -9.37
N GLU A 159 12.17 -0.81 -8.10
CA GLU A 159 13.12 0.08 -7.42
C GLU A 159 14.53 -0.03 -8.02
N ALA A 160 15.01 -1.25 -8.25
CA ALA A 160 16.31 -1.50 -8.89
C ALA A 160 16.39 -0.96 -10.33
N ASN A 161 15.27 -0.83 -11.02
CA ASN A 161 15.16 -0.27 -12.37
C ASN A 161 14.70 1.19 -12.39
N GLY A 162 14.86 1.95 -11.29
CA GLY A 162 14.55 3.38 -11.25
C GLY A 162 13.06 3.70 -11.32
N MET A 163 12.20 2.83 -10.83
CA MET A 163 10.74 2.99 -10.77
C MET A 163 10.04 3.10 -12.12
N VAL A 164 10.69 2.69 -13.22
CA VAL A 164 10.06 2.65 -14.56
C VAL A 164 9.05 1.52 -14.66
N ASP A 165 8.16 1.60 -15.65
CA ASP A 165 7.16 0.57 -15.94
C ASP A 165 7.83 -0.78 -16.21
N TRP A 166 7.22 -1.86 -15.75
CA TRP A 166 7.79 -3.20 -15.91
C TRP A 166 7.97 -3.62 -17.38
N GLN A 167 7.22 -3.04 -18.30
CA GLN A 167 7.41 -3.26 -19.74
C GLN A 167 8.76 -2.73 -20.26
N GLN A 168 9.43 -1.86 -19.49
CA GLN A 168 10.74 -1.29 -19.82
C GLN A 168 11.90 -2.06 -19.14
N TRP A 169 11.62 -3.03 -18.27
CA TRP A 169 12.65 -3.81 -17.59
C TRP A 169 13.45 -4.70 -18.56
N PRO A 170 14.66 -5.14 -18.17
CA PRO A 170 15.37 -6.18 -18.89
C PRO A 170 14.46 -7.35 -19.22
N ARG A 171 14.57 -7.86 -20.47
CA ARG A 171 13.62 -8.86 -20.98
C ARG A 171 13.44 -10.06 -20.05
N ALA A 172 14.53 -10.60 -19.50
CA ALA A 172 14.49 -11.76 -18.62
C ALA A 172 13.60 -11.54 -17.37
N LEU A 173 13.69 -10.36 -16.75
CA LEU A 173 12.83 -9.99 -15.61
C LEU A 173 11.39 -9.66 -16.06
N ARG A 174 11.25 -9.00 -17.21
CA ARG A 174 9.94 -8.63 -17.77
C ARG A 174 9.11 -9.86 -18.12
N VAL A 175 9.71 -10.89 -18.72
CA VAL A 175 9.00 -12.13 -19.07
C VAL A 175 9.08 -13.22 -17.99
N ARG A 176 9.65 -12.88 -16.83
CA ARG A 176 9.73 -13.74 -15.64
C ARG A 176 10.53 -15.03 -15.90
N GLU A 177 11.70 -14.95 -16.57
CA GLU A 177 12.59 -16.11 -16.75
C GLU A 177 12.99 -16.65 -15.37
N PRO A 178 12.80 -17.97 -15.09
CA PRO A 178 12.99 -18.51 -13.75
C PRO A 178 14.39 -18.29 -13.18
N GLU A 179 15.42 -18.44 -14.00
CA GLU A 179 16.82 -18.26 -13.60
C GLU A 179 17.12 -16.81 -13.24
N ALA A 180 16.65 -15.85 -14.05
CA ALA A 180 16.84 -14.42 -13.79
C ALA A 180 16.10 -13.98 -12.52
N LEU A 181 14.89 -14.51 -12.28
CA LEU A 181 14.18 -14.24 -11.04
C LEU A 181 14.86 -14.86 -9.82
N ALA A 182 15.44 -16.06 -9.96
CA ALA A 182 16.16 -16.72 -8.86
C ALA A 182 17.44 -15.94 -8.49
N GLU A 183 18.20 -15.48 -9.48
CA GLU A 183 19.39 -14.64 -9.31
C GLU A 183 19.01 -13.32 -8.63
N PHE A 184 18.01 -12.61 -9.16
CA PHE A 184 17.54 -11.35 -8.59
C PHE A 184 17.09 -11.51 -7.14
N LYS A 185 16.32 -12.57 -6.83
CA LYS A 185 15.87 -12.87 -5.45
C LYS A 185 17.05 -13.09 -4.50
N ALA A 186 18.10 -13.75 -4.94
CA ALA A 186 19.29 -14.00 -4.11
C ALA A 186 20.05 -12.70 -3.82
N GLU A 187 20.20 -11.83 -4.82
CA GLU A 187 20.93 -10.57 -4.69
C GLU A 187 20.16 -9.50 -3.91
N HIS A 188 18.82 -9.48 -4.05
CA HIS A 188 17.96 -8.43 -3.50
C HIS A 188 17.04 -8.93 -2.36
N ALA A 189 17.40 -10.01 -1.67
CA ALA A 189 16.57 -10.60 -0.62
C ALA A 189 16.15 -9.58 0.48
N GLY A 190 17.05 -8.67 0.85
CA GLY A 190 16.76 -7.63 1.85
C GLY A 190 15.70 -6.62 1.41
N GLU A 191 15.71 -6.24 0.12
CA GLU A 191 14.72 -5.33 -0.46
C GLU A 191 13.34 -5.99 -0.56
N ILE A 192 13.31 -7.23 -1.01
CA ILE A 192 12.07 -8.03 -1.07
C ILE A 192 11.46 -8.16 0.33
N GLU A 193 12.29 -8.40 1.35
CA GLU A 193 11.82 -8.51 2.74
C GLU A 193 11.38 -7.15 3.32
N PHE A 194 12.01 -6.04 2.91
CA PHE A 194 11.55 -4.70 3.27
C PHE A 194 10.13 -4.42 2.76
N TRP A 195 9.83 -4.76 1.51
CA TRP A 195 8.48 -4.62 0.97
C TRP A 195 7.46 -5.52 1.70
N ALA A 196 7.87 -6.73 2.09
CA ALA A 196 7.02 -7.60 2.92
C ALA A 196 6.76 -6.99 4.32
N PHE A 197 7.77 -6.36 4.93
CA PHE A 197 7.64 -5.65 6.20
C PHE A 197 6.65 -4.49 6.10
N LEU A 198 6.68 -3.71 5.04
CA LEU A 198 5.72 -2.63 4.83
C LEU A 198 4.28 -3.15 4.78
N GLN A 199 4.05 -4.24 4.07
CA GLN A 199 2.73 -4.85 3.97
C GLN A 199 2.26 -5.46 5.30
N TYR A 200 3.16 -6.05 6.06
CA TYR A 200 2.87 -6.53 7.40
C TYR A 200 2.46 -5.41 8.35
N GLU A 201 3.19 -4.30 8.38
CA GLU A 201 2.86 -3.15 9.24
C GLU A 201 1.55 -2.48 8.80
N PHE A 202 1.30 -2.39 7.49
CA PHE A 202 0.02 -1.93 6.97
C PHE A 202 -1.14 -2.82 7.45
N ASP A 203 -1.05 -4.13 7.24
CA ASP A 203 -2.09 -5.10 7.61
C ASP A 203 -2.38 -5.06 9.12
N ARG A 204 -1.34 -4.99 9.94
CA ARG A 204 -1.44 -4.92 11.39
C ARG A 204 -2.19 -3.67 11.86
N GLN A 205 -1.84 -2.51 11.34
CA GLN A 205 -2.49 -1.24 11.68
C GLN A 205 -3.91 -1.17 11.10
N TRP A 206 -4.11 -1.67 9.89
CA TRP A 206 -5.42 -1.76 9.25
C TRP A 206 -6.39 -2.63 10.05
N ARG A 207 -5.96 -3.81 10.48
CA ARG A 207 -6.79 -4.70 11.31
C ARG A 207 -7.14 -4.07 12.65
N ALA A 208 -6.22 -3.36 13.27
CA ALA A 208 -6.48 -2.66 14.53
C ALA A 208 -7.54 -1.56 14.35
N LEU A 209 -7.41 -0.73 13.32
CA LEU A 209 -8.39 0.31 12.99
C LEU A 209 -9.76 -0.30 12.65
N HIS A 210 -9.80 -1.36 11.85
CA HIS A 210 -11.04 -2.03 11.48
C HIS A 210 -11.74 -2.65 12.70
N ALA A 211 -10.98 -3.28 13.59
CA ALA A 211 -11.52 -3.83 14.84
C ALA A 211 -12.09 -2.71 15.73
N TYR A 212 -11.38 -1.59 15.86
CA TYR A 212 -11.84 -0.42 16.62
C TYR A 212 -13.13 0.18 16.04
N ALA A 213 -13.20 0.39 14.72
CA ALA A 213 -14.40 0.88 14.06
C ALA A 213 -15.61 -0.04 14.32
N LYS A 214 -15.39 -1.35 14.21
CA LYS A 214 -16.42 -2.36 14.50
C LYS A 214 -16.89 -2.30 15.97
N GLU A 215 -15.98 -2.14 16.93
CA GLU A 215 -16.32 -1.97 18.35
C GLU A 215 -17.20 -0.73 18.59
N LYS A 216 -16.93 0.35 17.87
CA LYS A 216 -17.72 1.59 17.92
C LYS A 216 -19.02 1.56 17.12
N GLY A 217 -19.34 0.44 16.47
CA GLY A 217 -20.53 0.30 15.64
C GLY A 217 -20.44 1.01 14.28
N VAL A 218 -19.24 1.33 13.82
CA VAL A 218 -18.97 1.96 12.53
C VAL A 218 -18.44 0.90 11.55
N ALA A 219 -19.16 0.66 10.44
CA ALA A 219 -18.70 -0.18 9.37
C ALA A 219 -17.81 0.61 8.41
N ILE A 220 -16.69 0.05 8.00
CA ILE A 220 -15.86 0.64 6.94
C ILE A 220 -16.35 0.11 5.60
N MET A 221 -16.77 1.02 4.71
CA MET A 221 -17.11 0.72 3.32
C MET A 221 -15.88 1.03 2.46
N GLY A 222 -15.25 -0.03 1.95
CA GLY A 222 -14.10 0.09 1.05
C GLY A 222 -14.50 0.53 -0.35
N ASP A 223 -13.48 0.71 -1.19
CA ASP A 223 -13.59 0.96 -2.61
C ASP A 223 -12.49 0.18 -3.33
N ILE A 224 -12.72 -0.19 -4.58
CA ILE A 224 -11.77 -0.92 -5.41
C ILE A 224 -11.67 -0.32 -6.81
N PRO A 225 -10.48 -0.26 -7.41
CA PRO A 225 -10.35 0.02 -8.84
C PRO A 225 -11.05 -1.05 -9.67
N ILE A 226 -11.84 -0.65 -10.68
CA ILE A 226 -12.49 -1.60 -11.60
C ILE A 226 -11.45 -2.26 -12.50
N TYR A 227 -10.44 -1.49 -12.93
CA TYR A 227 -9.38 -1.96 -13.81
C TYR A 227 -8.08 -2.14 -13.05
N VAL A 228 -7.34 -3.20 -13.40
CA VAL A 228 -5.97 -3.41 -12.95
C VAL A 228 -5.07 -2.49 -13.76
N ALA A 229 -4.19 -1.73 -13.08
CA ALA A 229 -3.22 -0.90 -13.78
C ALA A 229 -2.25 -1.75 -14.61
N ALA A 230 -1.94 -1.30 -15.83
CA ALA A 230 -1.00 -2.00 -16.69
C ALA A 230 0.39 -2.12 -16.06
N ASP A 231 0.82 -1.10 -15.31
CA ASP A 231 2.06 -1.11 -14.53
C ASP A 231 1.76 -1.55 -13.08
N SER A 232 1.50 -2.84 -12.91
CA SER A 232 1.22 -3.45 -11.62
C SER A 232 1.85 -4.82 -11.47
N ALA A 233 2.01 -5.25 -10.21
CA ALA A 233 2.45 -6.60 -9.87
C ALA A 233 1.47 -7.65 -10.44
N ASP A 234 0.16 -7.36 -10.40
CA ASP A 234 -0.89 -8.25 -10.89
C ASP A 234 -0.78 -8.47 -12.40
N ALA A 235 -0.56 -7.39 -13.18
CA ALA A 235 -0.38 -7.49 -14.64
C ALA A 235 0.93 -8.17 -15.02
N TRP A 236 1.99 -7.97 -14.23
CA TRP A 236 3.28 -8.60 -14.45
C TRP A 236 3.31 -10.07 -14.07
N ALA A 237 2.70 -10.43 -12.91
CA ALA A 237 2.71 -11.79 -12.39
C ALA A 237 1.67 -12.68 -13.04
N GLY A 238 0.47 -12.15 -13.30
CA GLY A 238 -0.68 -12.87 -13.87
C GLY A 238 -0.94 -12.53 -15.33
N ARG A 239 0.11 -12.43 -16.17
CA ARG A 239 -0.01 -12.01 -17.58
C ARG A 239 -1.02 -12.80 -18.41
N GLU A 240 -1.22 -14.07 -18.07
CA GLU A 240 -2.17 -14.96 -18.73
C GLU A 240 -3.64 -14.56 -18.51
N LEU A 241 -3.90 -13.71 -17.52
CA LEU A 241 -5.25 -13.17 -17.23
C LEU A 241 -5.59 -11.95 -18.08
N PHE A 242 -4.61 -11.40 -18.83
CA PHE A 242 -4.76 -10.16 -19.58
C PHE A 242 -4.48 -10.37 -21.07
N GLU A 243 -5.17 -9.62 -21.92
CA GLU A 243 -4.95 -9.61 -23.37
C GLU A 243 -3.64 -8.86 -23.72
N THR A 244 -2.50 -9.52 -23.51
CA THR A 244 -1.18 -8.96 -23.83
C THR A 244 -0.54 -9.69 -25.02
N ASP A 245 0.47 -9.06 -25.64
CA ASP A 245 1.36 -9.71 -26.59
C ASP A 245 2.50 -10.48 -25.86
N ALA A 246 3.39 -11.12 -26.62
CA ALA A 246 4.52 -11.86 -26.08
C ALA A 246 5.49 -10.98 -25.25
N GLU A 247 5.51 -9.69 -25.51
CA GLU A 247 6.34 -8.71 -24.81
C GLU A 247 5.63 -8.07 -23.60
N GLY A 248 4.36 -8.46 -23.33
CA GLY A 248 3.58 -7.97 -22.21
C GLY A 248 2.84 -6.64 -22.48
N LYS A 249 2.79 -6.19 -23.73
CA LYS A 249 2.04 -4.98 -24.08
C LYS A 249 0.55 -5.31 -24.23
N PRO A 250 -0.34 -4.48 -23.67
CA PRO A 250 -1.77 -4.66 -23.87
C PRO A 250 -2.14 -4.63 -25.35
N ARG A 251 -2.93 -5.60 -25.81
CA ARG A 251 -3.51 -5.62 -27.18
C ARG A 251 -4.74 -4.74 -27.28
N ARG A 252 -5.40 -4.50 -26.16
CA ARG A 252 -6.55 -3.63 -26.01
C ARG A 252 -6.41 -2.87 -24.70
N VAL A 253 -6.95 -1.67 -24.66
CA VAL A 253 -7.04 -0.84 -23.47
C VAL A 253 -8.50 -0.50 -23.19
N ALA A 254 -8.83 -0.31 -21.93
CA ALA A 254 -10.14 0.19 -21.54
C ALA A 254 -10.24 1.69 -21.88
N GLY A 255 -11.46 2.15 -22.10
CA GLY A 255 -11.71 3.54 -22.38
C GLY A 255 -13.17 3.83 -22.65
N CYS A 256 -13.53 5.10 -22.75
CA CYS A 256 -14.83 5.54 -23.21
C CYS A 256 -14.71 6.51 -24.39
N PRO A 257 -15.72 6.51 -25.31
CA PRO A 257 -15.76 7.48 -26.40
C PRO A 257 -15.90 8.90 -25.85
N PRO A 258 -15.70 9.94 -26.71
CA PRO A 258 -15.95 11.32 -26.35
C PRO A 258 -17.33 11.53 -25.72
N ASP A 259 -17.36 12.28 -24.63
CA ASP A 259 -18.56 12.64 -23.89
C ASP A 259 -18.53 14.13 -23.45
N TYR A 260 -19.49 14.52 -22.62
CA TYR A 260 -19.58 15.89 -22.11
C TYR A 260 -18.37 16.28 -21.24
N PHE A 261 -17.72 15.32 -20.56
CA PHE A 261 -16.60 15.55 -19.65
C PHE A 261 -15.24 15.46 -20.33
N ALA A 262 -15.13 14.70 -21.43
CA ALA A 262 -13.90 14.49 -22.17
C ALA A 262 -14.16 14.51 -23.68
N ALA A 263 -13.84 15.64 -24.32
CA ALA A 263 -14.12 15.87 -25.75
C ALA A 263 -13.42 14.85 -26.68
N ASP A 264 -12.26 14.32 -26.25
CA ASP A 264 -11.48 13.32 -26.99
C ASP A 264 -11.70 11.88 -26.48
N GLY A 265 -12.61 11.68 -25.51
CA GLY A 265 -12.77 10.44 -24.79
C GLY A 265 -11.65 10.19 -23.78
N GLN A 266 -11.60 8.99 -23.22
CA GLN A 266 -10.57 8.58 -22.25
C GLN A 266 -10.08 7.19 -22.59
N LEU A 267 -8.78 6.95 -22.37
CA LEU A 267 -8.14 5.63 -22.40
C LEU A 267 -7.38 5.42 -21.08
N TRP A 268 -7.49 4.23 -20.51
CA TRP A 268 -6.82 3.89 -19.26
C TRP A 268 -6.48 2.41 -19.12
#